data_96b9ea4745cdb7dddcf044a4a4ac3625
#
_entry.id   96b9ea4745cdb7dddcf044a4a4ac3625
#
_cell.length_a   1.000
_cell.length_b   1.000
_cell.length_c   1.000
_cell.angle_alpha   90.00
_cell.angle_beta   90.00
_cell.angle_gamma   90.00
#
_symmetry.space_group_name_H-M   'P 1'
#
loop_
_entity.id
_entity.type
_entity.pdbx_description
1 polymer ?
#
loop_
_entity_poly.entity_id
_entity_poly.type
_entity_poly.pdbx_seq_one_letter_code
_entity_poly.pdbx_strand_id
1 'polypeptide(L)'
;DDEYRIVLTWSSTPSDLDSHLSGPLSTGERFHVYYSDMSAFDNGETVATLDLDDTSSYGPETITLKKTQDGIYKYAVHDYSNRSNASSTELSMSGAKVKLYCGNTLLATYNVPINVAGNIWNVFEIEGDTVQTINTMGSKSNPSMIFSDDVSGVSETALDIDKEQFGENKAVVDSGADSDFKKELDISEE
;
A
#
# COMPACT_ATOMS: atom_id res chain seq x y z
N ASP A 1 -4.49 -11.80 -19.98
CA ASP A 1 -4.36 -10.42 -19.50
C ASP A 1 -5.10 -10.35 -18.18
N ASP A 2 -4.34 -10.21 -17.08
CA ASP A 2 -4.91 -10.25 -15.75
C ASP A 2 -5.51 -8.88 -15.41
N GLU A 3 -6.84 -8.83 -15.43
CA GLU A 3 -7.60 -7.68 -14.98
C GLU A 3 -7.72 -7.72 -13.45
N TYR A 4 -7.27 -6.67 -12.80
CA TYR A 4 -7.44 -6.48 -11.36
C TYR A 4 -8.71 -5.69 -11.08
N ARG A 5 -9.43 -6.08 -10.05
CA ARG A 5 -10.59 -5.36 -9.53
C ARG A 5 -10.40 -5.09 -8.06
N ILE A 6 -10.48 -3.82 -7.68
CA ILE A 6 -10.27 -3.33 -6.33
C ILE A 6 -11.60 -2.80 -5.82
N VAL A 7 -12.12 -3.38 -4.75
CA VAL A 7 -13.46 -3.07 -4.21
C VAL A 7 -13.32 -2.52 -2.80
N LEU A 8 -13.71 -1.25 -2.62
CA LEU A 8 -13.78 -0.56 -1.33
C LEU A 8 -15.22 -0.60 -0.80
N THR A 9 -15.36 -0.96 0.46
CA THR A 9 -16.62 -0.85 1.23
C THR A 9 -16.32 -0.30 2.62
N TRP A 10 -17.28 0.42 3.23
CA TRP A 10 -17.15 0.96 4.60
C TRP A 10 -18.50 1.01 5.29
N SER A 11 -18.60 1.62 6.48
CA SER A 11 -19.85 1.79 7.22
C SER A 11 -20.54 3.12 6.91
N SER A 12 -21.43 3.57 7.78
CA SER A 12 -22.18 4.84 7.59
C SER A 12 -21.34 6.10 7.79
N THR A 13 -20.19 6.00 8.42
CA THR A 13 -19.31 7.15 8.74
C THR A 13 -17.85 6.76 8.47
N PRO A 14 -17.09 7.63 7.79
CA PRO A 14 -17.50 8.87 7.13
C PRO A 14 -18.45 8.63 5.95
N SER A 15 -19.13 9.69 5.46
CA SER A 15 -20.07 9.54 4.34
C SER A 15 -19.37 9.31 3.01
N ASP A 16 -18.16 9.81 2.87
CA ASP A 16 -17.43 9.92 1.60
C ASP A 16 -15.99 9.46 1.76
N LEU A 17 -15.71 8.25 1.26
CA LEU A 17 -14.39 7.66 1.14
C LEU A 17 -14.07 7.41 -0.33
N ASP A 18 -12.99 8.00 -0.81
CA ASP A 18 -12.53 7.89 -2.20
C ASP A 18 -11.49 6.82 -2.40
N SER A 19 -11.64 6.06 -3.46
CA SER A 19 -10.62 5.17 -4.01
C SER A 19 -9.64 5.93 -4.88
N HIS A 20 -8.34 5.73 -4.68
CA HIS A 20 -7.26 6.31 -5.46
C HIS A 20 -6.34 5.23 -6.00
N LEU A 21 -6.05 5.26 -7.30
CA LEU A 21 -5.09 4.35 -7.94
C LEU A 21 -4.12 5.15 -8.82
N SER A 22 -2.83 4.91 -8.66
CA SER A 22 -1.79 5.44 -9.53
C SER A 22 -0.96 4.30 -10.12
N GLY A 23 -0.55 4.46 -11.37
CA GLY A 23 0.31 3.49 -12.06
C GLY A 23 1.08 4.10 -13.21
N PRO A 24 2.09 3.38 -13.75
CA PRO A 24 2.91 3.86 -14.85
C PRO A 24 2.15 3.85 -16.18
N LEU A 25 2.54 4.77 -17.08
CA LEU A 25 2.12 4.85 -18.48
C LEU A 25 3.33 4.59 -19.39
N SER A 26 3.09 4.19 -20.63
CA SER A 26 4.12 4.00 -21.66
C SER A 26 4.93 5.27 -21.96
N THR A 27 4.39 6.43 -21.64
CA THR A 27 5.06 7.74 -21.77
C THR A 27 6.16 7.96 -20.71
N GLY A 28 6.23 7.12 -19.67
CA GLY A 28 7.08 7.33 -18.50
C GLY A 28 6.43 8.21 -17.42
N GLU A 29 5.24 8.73 -17.68
CA GLU A 29 4.42 9.42 -16.69
C GLU A 29 3.60 8.43 -15.86
N ARG A 30 2.86 8.95 -14.88
CA ARG A 30 1.94 8.16 -14.06
C ARG A 30 0.53 8.69 -14.20
N PHE A 31 -0.43 7.78 -14.29
CA PHE A 31 -1.84 8.13 -14.14
C PHE A 31 -2.23 8.20 -12.65
N HIS A 32 -3.32 8.91 -12.37
CA HIS A 32 -3.98 8.94 -11.08
C HIS A 32 -5.50 8.91 -11.31
N VAL A 33 -6.11 7.75 -11.04
CA VAL A 33 -7.57 7.56 -11.09
C VAL A 33 -8.15 7.80 -9.72
N TYR A 34 -9.16 8.67 -9.66
CA TYR A 34 -9.94 9.04 -8.46
C TYR A 34 -11.22 9.76 -8.92
N TYR A 35 -12.09 10.23 -8.03
CA TYR A 35 -13.39 10.83 -8.37
C TYR A 35 -13.33 11.95 -9.43
N SER A 36 -12.27 12.76 -9.47
CA SER A 36 -12.14 13.87 -10.43
C SER A 36 -11.53 13.45 -11.78
N ASP A 37 -10.88 12.32 -11.84
CA ASP A 37 -10.31 11.72 -13.06
C ASP A 37 -10.55 10.22 -13.04
N MET A 38 -11.74 9.82 -13.47
CA MET A 38 -12.24 8.45 -13.28
C MET A 38 -11.68 7.43 -14.26
N SER A 39 -10.89 7.83 -15.26
CA SER A 39 -10.37 6.91 -16.29
C SER A 39 -8.98 7.28 -16.74
N ALA A 40 -8.10 6.30 -16.81
CA ALA A 40 -6.76 6.44 -17.36
C ALA A 40 -6.64 5.69 -18.69
N PHE A 41 -5.88 6.29 -19.61
CA PHE A 41 -5.65 5.74 -20.94
C PHE A 41 -4.15 5.64 -21.23
N ASP A 42 -3.76 4.59 -21.93
CA ASP A 42 -2.40 4.39 -22.45
C ASP A 42 -2.49 3.85 -23.88
N ASN A 43 -1.81 4.51 -24.85
CA ASN A 43 -1.86 4.15 -26.26
C ASN A 43 -3.29 4.01 -26.85
N GLY A 44 -4.24 4.80 -26.34
CA GLY A 44 -5.64 4.78 -26.76
C GLY A 44 -6.50 3.69 -26.13
N GLU A 45 -5.93 2.84 -25.28
CA GLU A 45 -6.64 1.81 -24.53
C GLU A 45 -6.90 2.29 -23.09
N THR A 46 -8.06 1.93 -22.54
CA THR A 46 -8.36 2.18 -21.13
C THR A 46 -7.56 1.22 -20.26
N VAL A 47 -6.74 1.77 -19.34
CA VAL A 47 -5.89 0.99 -18.44
C VAL A 47 -6.40 0.96 -17.01
N ALA A 48 -7.15 1.98 -16.59
CA ALA A 48 -7.82 1.96 -15.29
C ALA A 48 -9.11 2.77 -15.32
N THR A 49 -10.12 2.36 -14.55
CA THR A 49 -11.39 3.08 -14.37
C THR A 49 -11.90 2.95 -12.96
N LEU A 50 -12.48 4.04 -12.43
CA LEU A 50 -13.34 4.05 -11.25
C LEU A 50 -14.79 3.98 -11.75
N ASP A 51 -15.58 2.99 -11.30
CA ASP A 51 -16.93 2.74 -11.83
C ASP A 51 -17.95 3.77 -11.34
N LEU A 52 -17.87 4.14 -10.06
CA LEU A 52 -18.80 5.04 -9.39
C LEU A 52 -18.07 5.76 -8.25
N ASP A 53 -18.32 7.06 -8.11
CA ASP A 53 -17.97 7.86 -6.94
C ASP A 53 -19.15 7.84 -5.96
N ASP A 54 -19.04 7.10 -4.84
CA ASP A 54 -20.11 6.96 -3.85
C ASP A 54 -19.91 7.92 -2.67
N THR A 55 -20.64 9.02 -2.66
CA THR A 55 -20.62 10.05 -1.63
C THR A 55 -21.65 9.83 -0.52
N SER A 56 -22.32 8.65 -0.50
CA SER A 56 -23.52 8.41 0.32
C SER A 56 -23.36 7.34 1.41
N SER A 57 -22.14 6.94 1.74
CA SER A 57 -21.79 5.87 2.68
C SER A 57 -21.93 4.46 2.13
N TYR A 58 -21.25 3.53 2.81
CA TYR A 58 -21.22 2.08 2.54
C TYR A 58 -20.46 1.66 1.27
N GLY A 59 -20.44 2.45 0.20
CA GLY A 59 -19.93 2.01 -1.10
C GLY A 59 -20.86 0.99 -1.78
N PRO A 60 -20.36 0.11 -2.65
CA PRO A 60 -18.95 -0.04 -2.98
C PRO A 60 -18.44 1.00 -3.98
N GLU A 61 -17.17 1.36 -3.87
CA GLU A 61 -16.42 1.89 -5.00
C GLU A 61 -15.56 0.79 -5.61
N THR A 62 -15.47 0.76 -6.92
CA THR A 62 -14.70 -0.26 -7.64
C THR A 62 -13.76 0.37 -8.64
N ILE A 63 -12.48 0.06 -8.55
CA ILE A 63 -11.50 0.36 -9.60
C ILE A 63 -11.16 -0.92 -10.35
N THR A 64 -11.27 -0.86 -11.67
CA THR A 64 -10.79 -1.88 -12.59
C THR A 64 -9.44 -1.43 -13.16
N LEU A 65 -8.43 -2.30 -13.11
CA LEU A 65 -7.08 -2.05 -13.59
C LEU A 65 -6.64 -3.12 -14.58
N LYS A 66 -6.20 -2.72 -15.77
CA LYS A 66 -5.40 -3.54 -16.69
C LYS A 66 -3.95 -3.10 -16.56
N LYS A 67 -3.12 -3.99 -16.02
CA LYS A 67 -1.69 -3.71 -15.87
C LYS A 67 -0.99 -3.86 -17.21
N THR A 68 -0.56 -2.75 -17.82
CA THR A 68 0.02 -2.71 -19.17
C THR A 68 1.50 -2.37 -19.19
N GLN A 69 2.02 -1.82 -18.08
CA GLN A 69 3.41 -1.38 -17.95
C GLN A 69 4.09 -2.03 -16.76
N ASP A 70 5.41 -2.22 -16.86
CA ASP A 70 6.23 -2.55 -15.72
C ASP A 70 6.34 -1.35 -14.77
N GLY A 71 6.44 -1.63 -13.46
CA GLY A 71 6.58 -0.63 -12.41
C GLY A 71 5.54 -0.81 -11.31
N ILE A 72 5.50 0.16 -10.39
CA ILE A 72 4.70 0.08 -9.17
C ILE A 72 3.35 0.75 -9.39
N TYR A 73 2.28 0.00 -9.13
CA TYR A 73 0.90 0.51 -9.02
C TYR A 73 0.57 0.68 -7.54
N LYS A 74 0.00 1.83 -7.16
CA LYS A 74 -0.27 2.18 -5.75
C LYS A 74 -1.75 2.43 -5.54
N TYR A 75 -2.31 1.83 -4.50
CA TYR A 75 -3.70 2.03 -4.13
C TYR A 75 -3.82 2.60 -2.71
N ALA A 76 -4.65 3.63 -2.59
CA ALA A 76 -4.96 4.29 -1.33
C ALA A 76 -6.46 4.62 -1.23
N VAL A 77 -6.94 4.79 0.00
CA VAL A 77 -8.28 5.30 0.33
C VAL A 77 -8.14 6.65 1.02
N HIS A 78 -8.90 7.64 0.58
CA HIS A 78 -8.93 8.98 1.14
C HIS A 78 -10.27 9.28 1.81
N ASP A 79 -10.25 9.80 3.01
CA ASP A 79 -11.42 10.32 3.71
C ASP A 79 -11.69 11.76 3.27
N TYR A 80 -12.49 11.89 2.19
CA TYR A 80 -12.83 13.20 1.65
C TYR A 80 -13.67 14.02 2.62
N SER A 81 -14.54 13.38 3.38
CA SER A 81 -15.33 14.06 4.43
C SER A 81 -14.44 14.80 5.42
N ASN A 82 -13.29 14.22 5.79
CA ASN A 82 -12.34 14.76 6.77
C ASN A 82 -11.02 15.24 6.15
N ARG A 83 -10.99 15.57 4.85
CA ARG A 83 -9.76 15.94 4.13
C ARG A 83 -8.98 17.11 4.75
N SER A 84 -9.66 18.00 5.48
CA SER A 84 -9.03 19.16 6.15
C SER A 84 -8.63 18.88 7.61
N ASN A 85 -8.84 17.64 8.10
CA ASN A 85 -8.56 17.25 9.48
C ASN A 85 -7.56 16.07 9.55
N ALA A 86 -6.27 16.40 9.61
CA ALA A 86 -5.21 15.41 9.73
C ALA A 86 -5.26 14.57 11.02
N SER A 87 -5.98 15.04 12.03
CA SER A 87 -6.13 14.36 13.33
C SER A 87 -7.43 13.56 13.41
N SER A 88 -8.22 13.49 12.33
CA SER A 88 -9.44 12.67 12.31
C SER A 88 -9.10 11.19 12.52
N THR A 89 -9.95 10.51 13.26
CA THR A 89 -9.92 9.04 13.39
C THR A 89 -11.11 8.37 12.69
N GLU A 90 -11.93 9.12 11.96
CA GLU A 90 -13.14 8.59 11.34
C GLU A 90 -12.81 7.53 10.28
N LEU A 91 -11.78 7.76 9.45
CA LEU A 91 -11.31 6.74 8.51
C LEU A 91 -10.94 5.43 9.23
N SER A 92 -10.16 5.51 10.30
CA SER A 92 -9.71 4.33 11.06
C SER A 92 -10.85 3.65 11.83
N MET A 93 -11.96 4.33 12.05
CA MET A 93 -13.16 3.80 12.71
C MET A 93 -14.27 3.44 11.72
N SER A 94 -14.06 3.67 10.43
CA SER A 94 -15.07 3.47 9.37
C SER A 94 -15.42 2.01 9.10
N GLY A 95 -14.58 1.07 9.55
CA GLY A 95 -14.68 -0.33 9.14
C GLY A 95 -14.35 -0.55 7.66
N ALA A 96 -13.62 0.40 7.05
CA ALA A 96 -13.24 0.31 5.64
C ALA A 96 -12.49 -0.98 5.34
N LYS A 97 -12.88 -1.59 4.24
CA LYS A 97 -12.35 -2.87 3.76
C LYS A 97 -12.11 -2.79 2.26
N VAL A 98 -10.93 -3.21 1.85
CA VAL A 98 -10.53 -3.29 0.44
C VAL A 98 -10.31 -4.75 0.08
N LYS A 99 -10.95 -5.21 -1.00
CA LYS A 99 -10.75 -6.53 -1.60
C LYS A 99 -10.09 -6.38 -2.95
N LEU A 100 -8.98 -7.08 -3.14
CA LEU A 100 -8.26 -7.15 -4.41
C LEU A 100 -8.53 -8.48 -5.09
N TYR A 101 -9.02 -8.43 -6.32
CA TYR A 101 -9.25 -9.59 -7.18
C TYR A 101 -8.33 -9.54 -8.40
N CYS A 102 -7.96 -10.70 -8.93
CA CYS A 102 -7.41 -10.88 -10.26
C CYS A 102 -8.33 -11.84 -11.03
N GLY A 103 -8.97 -11.35 -12.09
CA GLY A 103 -10.09 -12.04 -12.70
C GLY A 103 -11.17 -12.37 -11.67
N ASN A 104 -11.47 -13.66 -11.47
CA ASN A 104 -12.45 -14.13 -10.48
C ASN A 104 -11.83 -14.56 -9.14
N THR A 105 -10.51 -14.47 -8.99
CA THR A 105 -9.81 -14.94 -7.80
C THR A 105 -9.62 -13.80 -6.81
N LEU A 106 -10.07 -13.96 -5.56
CA LEU A 106 -9.75 -13.04 -4.47
C LEU A 106 -8.29 -13.26 -4.04
N LEU A 107 -7.44 -12.25 -4.26
CA LEU A 107 -6.02 -12.29 -3.90
C LEU A 107 -5.79 -11.86 -2.44
N ALA A 108 -6.45 -10.78 -2.01
CA ALA A 108 -6.24 -10.21 -0.68
C ALA A 108 -7.47 -9.46 -0.17
N THR A 109 -7.57 -9.36 1.16
CA THR A 109 -8.51 -8.50 1.86
C THR A 109 -7.74 -7.67 2.88
N TYR A 110 -7.93 -6.36 2.82
CA TYR A 110 -7.32 -5.40 3.73
C TYR A 110 -8.39 -4.75 4.59
N ASN A 111 -8.08 -4.56 5.88
CA ASN A 111 -8.92 -3.79 6.79
C ASN A 111 -8.14 -2.57 7.24
N VAL A 112 -8.82 -1.43 7.33
CA VAL A 112 -8.22 -0.18 7.77
C VAL A 112 -7.62 -0.33 9.17
N PRO A 113 -6.41 0.24 9.45
CA PRO A 113 -5.83 0.26 10.79
C PRO A 113 -6.75 0.97 11.79
N ILE A 114 -6.96 0.38 12.97
CA ILE A 114 -7.93 0.88 13.97
C ILE A 114 -7.25 1.89 14.91
N ASN A 115 -7.98 2.94 15.30
CA ASN A 115 -7.54 3.96 16.27
C ASN A 115 -6.26 4.70 15.86
N VAL A 116 -6.09 4.98 14.58
CA VAL A 116 -4.97 5.75 14.04
C VAL A 116 -5.51 7.03 13.42
N ALA A 117 -4.93 8.17 13.77
CA ALA A 117 -5.27 9.45 13.14
C ALA A 117 -4.76 9.52 11.71
N GLY A 118 -5.52 10.18 10.85
CA GLY A 118 -5.18 10.36 9.45
C GLY A 118 -6.42 10.36 8.56
N ASN A 119 -6.26 10.84 7.34
CA ASN A 119 -7.31 10.87 6.32
C ASN A 119 -6.91 10.15 5.03
N ILE A 120 -5.75 9.48 5.02
CA ILE A 120 -5.32 8.58 3.94
C ILE A 120 -4.95 7.23 4.54
N TRP A 121 -5.41 6.17 3.89
CA TRP A 121 -4.98 4.80 4.12
C TRP A 121 -4.24 4.29 2.88
N ASN A 122 -2.91 4.19 2.95
CA ASN A 122 -2.11 3.53 1.93
C ASN A 122 -2.27 2.02 2.11
N VAL A 123 -2.89 1.35 1.14
CA VAL A 123 -3.36 -0.03 1.34
C VAL A 123 -2.33 -1.03 0.85
N PHE A 124 -1.96 -0.96 -0.43
CA PHE A 124 -1.01 -1.89 -1.05
C PHE A 124 -0.35 -1.27 -2.29
N GLU A 125 0.71 -1.94 -2.73
CA GLU A 125 1.36 -1.72 -4.02
C GLU A 125 1.40 -3.04 -4.81
N ILE A 126 1.37 -2.93 -6.15
CA ILE A 126 1.56 -4.06 -7.06
C ILE A 126 2.80 -3.78 -7.89
N GLU A 127 3.78 -4.69 -7.86
CA GLU A 127 4.97 -4.65 -8.71
C GLU A 127 5.20 -6.03 -9.32
N GLY A 128 5.25 -6.10 -10.66
CA GLY A 128 5.26 -7.39 -11.34
C GLY A 128 4.02 -8.22 -10.93
N ASP A 129 4.24 -9.44 -10.48
CA ASP A 129 3.19 -10.35 -9.97
C ASP A 129 3.08 -10.31 -8.44
N THR A 130 3.78 -9.38 -7.79
CA THR A 130 3.83 -9.28 -6.34
C THR A 130 2.88 -8.19 -5.85
N VAL A 131 2.05 -8.53 -4.87
CA VAL A 131 1.24 -7.57 -4.12
C VAL A 131 1.90 -7.34 -2.76
N GLN A 132 2.38 -6.13 -2.53
CA GLN A 132 2.99 -5.72 -1.28
C GLN A 132 1.97 -5.01 -0.40
N THR A 133 1.76 -5.51 0.81
CA THR A 133 0.93 -4.84 1.82
C THR A 133 1.66 -3.64 2.39
N ILE A 134 1.06 -2.46 2.32
CA ILE A 134 1.56 -1.22 2.93
C ILE A 134 0.83 -0.97 4.26
N ASN A 135 -0.49 -0.88 4.23
CA ASN A 135 -1.39 -0.77 5.38
C ASN A 135 -1.00 0.33 6.39
N THR A 136 -0.66 1.52 5.89
CA THR A 136 -0.25 2.67 6.71
C THR A 136 -1.22 3.82 6.60
N MET A 137 -1.35 4.60 7.71
CA MET A 137 -2.15 5.83 7.73
C MET A 137 -1.26 7.04 7.48
N GLY A 138 -1.82 8.01 6.76
CA GLY A 138 -1.20 9.29 6.46
C GLY A 138 -2.20 10.42 6.41
N SER A 139 -1.78 11.60 5.94
CA SER A 139 -2.67 12.74 5.78
C SER A 139 -2.29 13.60 4.58
N LYS A 140 -3.29 13.91 3.76
CA LYS A 140 -3.24 14.89 2.67
C LYS A 140 -4.60 15.58 2.57
N SER A 141 -4.59 16.91 2.45
CA SER A 141 -5.83 17.69 2.31
C SER A 141 -6.31 17.80 0.86
N ASN A 142 -5.39 17.71 -0.09
CA ASN A 142 -5.70 17.80 -1.51
C ASN A 142 -5.70 16.42 -2.17
N PRO A 143 -6.87 15.93 -2.65
CA PRO A 143 -7.00 14.62 -3.28
C PRO A 143 -6.07 14.41 -4.48
N SER A 144 -5.85 15.44 -5.32
CA SER A 144 -4.97 15.34 -6.49
C SER A 144 -3.50 15.12 -6.13
N MET A 145 -3.11 15.38 -4.87
CA MET A 145 -1.73 15.30 -4.39
C MET A 145 -1.44 14.02 -3.59
N ILE A 146 -2.33 13.05 -3.56
CA ILE A 146 -2.16 11.85 -2.73
C ILE A 146 -0.90 11.07 -3.08
N PHE A 147 -0.55 10.99 -4.37
CA PHE A 147 0.67 10.33 -4.85
C PHE A 147 1.76 11.31 -5.32
N SER A 148 1.68 12.60 -4.97
CA SER A 148 2.62 13.61 -5.46
C SER A 148 4.04 13.48 -4.93
N ASP A 149 4.23 12.80 -3.80
CA ASP A 149 5.56 12.57 -3.22
C ASP A 149 6.32 11.46 -3.98
N ASP A 150 5.66 10.80 -4.94
CA ASP A 150 6.25 9.82 -5.85
C ASP A 150 6.99 10.47 -7.04
N VAL A 151 7.22 11.77 -7.02
CA VAL A 151 7.97 12.46 -8.09
C VAL A 151 9.40 11.95 -8.07
N SER A 152 9.77 11.25 -9.12
CA SER A 152 11.10 10.81 -9.49
C SER A 152 12.18 11.80 -9.02
N GLY A 153 13.03 11.39 -8.08
CA GLY A 153 14.18 12.19 -7.69
C GLY A 153 14.65 12.09 -6.25
N VAL A 154 14.15 11.17 -5.45
CA VAL A 154 14.90 10.80 -4.24
C VAL A 154 15.99 9.85 -4.71
N SER A 155 17.18 10.42 -4.87
CA SER A 155 18.42 9.69 -5.18
C SER A 155 18.52 8.48 -4.24
N GLU A 156 18.76 7.29 -4.77
CA GLU A 156 19.09 6.07 -4.02
C GLU A 156 20.28 6.22 -3.07
N THR A 157 20.95 7.38 -3.11
CA THR A 157 22.10 7.70 -2.24
C THR A 157 21.76 7.85 -0.76
N ALA A 158 20.48 8.05 -0.38
CA ALA A 158 20.09 8.10 1.03
C ALA A 158 19.85 6.71 1.64
N LEU A 159 19.62 5.68 0.81
CA LEU A 159 19.43 4.30 1.28
C LEU A 159 20.74 3.51 1.35
N ASP A 160 21.78 3.95 0.63
CA ASP A 160 23.11 3.30 0.69
C ASP A 160 23.89 3.63 1.97
N ILE A 161 23.61 4.76 2.63
CA ILE A 161 24.28 5.14 3.88
C ILE A 161 23.90 4.17 5.02
N ASP A 162 22.64 3.70 5.07
CA ASP A 162 22.21 2.76 6.10
C ASP A 162 22.69 1.33 5.86
N LYS A 163 22.96 0.94 4.60
CA LYS A 163 23.49 -0.40 4.30
C LYS A 163 24.97 -0.55 4.67
N GLU A 164 25.76 0.50 4.56
CA GLU A 164 27.17 0.48 4.99
C GLU A 164 27.32 0.45 6.51
N GLN A 165 26.41 1.11 7.26
CA GLN A 165 26.44 1.10 8.71
C GLN A 165 26.03 -0.24 9.34
N PHE A 166 25.20 -1.05 8.65
CA PHE A 166 24.85 -2.40 9.08
C PHE A 166 25.83 -3.49 8.63
N GLY A 167 26.77 -3.18 7.73
CA GLY A 167 27.78 -4.11 7.21
C GLY A 167 28.98 -4.33 8.14
N GLU A 168 29.28 -3.40 9.02
CA GLU A 168 30.48 -3.47 9.89
C GLU A 168 30.30 -4.18 11.23
N ASN A 169 29.08 -4.53 11.63
CA ASN A 169 28.81 -5.28 12.86
C ASN A 169 28.79 -6.81 12.67
N LYS A 170 29.42 -7.32 11.59
CA LYS A 170 29.50 -8.76 11.34
C LYS A 170 30.92 -9.30 11.51
N ALA A 171 31.62 -8.83 12.50
CA ALA A 171 32.91 -9.40 12.88
C ALA A 171 33.18 -9.17 14.35
N VAL A 172 32.56 -9.96 15.20
CA VAL A 172 33.13 -10.54 16.43
C VAL A 172 32.12 -11.61 16.90
N VAL A 173 32.10 -12.74 16.27
CA VAL A 173 31.75 -13.96 16.99
C VAL A 173 33.09 -14.53 17.42
N ASP A 174 33.45 -14.22 18.63
CA ASP A 174 34.61 -14.78 19.32
C ASP A 174 34.50 -16.31 19.34
N SER A 175 35.44 -16.95 18.63
CA SER A 175 35.61 -18.39 18.60
C SER A 175 36.32 -18.90 19.88
N GLY A 176 35.84 -18.47 21.05
CA GLY A 176 36.52 -18.71 22.32
C GLY A 176 35.69 -19.33 23.45
N ALA A 177 34.59 -19.98 23.17
CA ALA A 177 33.82 -20.61 24.23
C ALA A 177 33.22 -21.98 23.83
N ASP A 178 34.06 -22.90 23.40
CA ASP A 178 33.61 -24.28 23.20
C ASP A 178 34.67 -25.32 23.59
N SER A 179 35.37 -25.11 24.69
CA SER A 179 36.30 -26.12 25.24
C SER A 179 35.98 -26.55 26.70
N ASP A 180 35.01 -25.93 27.38
CA ASP A 180 34.76 -26.27 28.78
C ASP A 180 33.44 -27.00 29.05
N PHE A 181 32.66 -27.38 28.03
CA PHE A 181 31.39 -28.08 28.24
C PHE A 181 31.45 -29.60 27.95
N LYS A 182 32.63 -30.17 27.81
CA LYS A 182 32.79 -31.64 27.55
C LYS A 182 33.44 -32.40 28.73
N LYS A 183 33.42 -31.89 29.94
CA LYS A 183 34.07 -32.55 31.07
C LYS A 183 33.20 -32.92 32.28
N GLU A 184 31.88 -32.83 32.17
CA GLU A 184 30.98 -33.20 33.27
C GLU A 184 29.79 -34.05 32.81
N LEU A 185 30.01 -35.11 32.06
CA LEU A 185 29.01 -36.18 31.90
C LEU A 185 29.73 -37.53 31.75
N ASP A 186 30.56 -37.85 32.75
CA ASP A 186 30.99 -39.19 33.04
C ASP A 186 30.45 -39.57 34.41
N ILE A 187 29.23 -40.05 34.43
CA ILE A 187 28.62 -40.70 35.58
C ILE A 187 28.41 -42.16 35.15
N SER A 188 29.31 -42.98 35.63
CA SER A 188 29.33 -44.42 35.60
C SER A 188 28.00 -45.09 35.99
N GLU A 189 27.66 -46.10 35.16
CA GLU A 189 26.73 -47.16 35.52
C GLU A 189 27.34 -48.01 36.68
N GLU A 190 26.55 -48.22 37.69
CA GLU A 190 26.46 -49.44 38.53
C GLU A 190 25.00 -49.60 39.00
#